data_ea6ab75a4387817db05fecc1d933ebc1
#
_entry.id   ea6ab75a4387817db05fecc1d933ebc1
#
_cell.length_a   1.000
_cell.length_b   1.000
_cell.length_c   1.000
_cell.angle_alpha   90.00
_cell.angle_beta   90.00
_cell.angle_gamma   90.00
#
_symmetry.space_group_name_H-M   'P 1'
#
loop_
_entity.id
_entity.type
_entity.pdbx_description
1 polymer ?
#
loop_
_entity_poly.entity_id
_entity_poly.type
_entity_poly.pdbx_seq_one_letter_code
_entity_poly.pdbx_strand_id
1 'polypeptide(L)'
;MTAGIFAVAGSEVAVRVLGSAYGDDVGTQIGRLVVAMAPYMVASVALSVTFPLVFVAGRGGRLPLVGLGVLAIHVPLALAGQAIVGLDGLALALAVSTAVAFGWMLTLLHAARSTARRLALAVAVVAGCALVGFVPAGALLGPAGAALGGLALSAAALAVVRPVGLRTAWHYLRELA
;
A
#
# COMPACT_ATOMS: atom_id res chain seq x y z
N MET A 1 -2.25 -7.37 0.54
CA MET A 1 -2.28 -8.67 1.24
C MET A 1 -1.49 -8.64 2.54
N THR A 2 -0.23 -8.18 2.55
CA THR A 2 0.56 -8.02 3.79
C THR A 2 -0.20 -7.26 4.88
N ALA A 3 -0.84 -6.13 4.53
CA ALA A 3 -1.67 -5.37 5.47
C ALA A 3 -2.84 -6.18 6.04
N GLY A 4 -3.45 -7.07 5.25
CA GLY A 4 -4.52 -7.97 5.72
C GLY A 4 -4.02 -8.99 6.75
N ILE A 5 -2.82 -9.56 6.51
CA ILE A 5 -2.18 -10.47 7.48
C ILE A 5 -1.93 -9.75 8.79
N PHE A 6 -1.35 -8.52 8.74
CA PHE A 6 -1.09 -7.74 9.93
C PHE A 6 -2.34 -7.21 10.62
N ALA A 7 -3.44 -6.99 9.89
CA ALA A 7 -4.71 -6.61 10.48
C ALA A 7 -5.31 -7.74 11.34
N VAL A 8 -5.08 -9.01 10.97
CA VAL A 8 -5.70 -10.17 11.59
C VAL A 8 -4.75 -10.88 12.57
N ALA A 9 -3.46 -10.93 12.28
CA ALA A 9 -2.45 -11.66 13.06
C ALA A 9 -1.24 -10.80 13.47
N GLY A 10 -1.35 -9.46 13.38
CA GLY A 10 -0.22 -8.56 13.58
C GLY A 10 0.40 -8.65 14.97
N SER A 11 -0.41 -8.80 16.01
CA SER A 11 0.07 -9.00 17.38
C SER A 11 0.87 -10.29 17.52
N GLU A 12 0.37 -11.41 17.01
CA GLU A 12 1.09 -12.69 17.09
C GLU A 12 2.37 -12.71 16.26
N VAL A 13 2.33 -12.12 15.06
CA VAL A 13 3.53 -12.00 14.20
C VAL A 13 4.57 -11.12 14.88
N ALA A 14 4.17 -9.99 15.45
CA ALA A 14 5.07 -9.10 16.15
C ALA A 14 5.69 -9.77 17.40
N VAL A 15 4.91 -10.45 18.21
CA VAL A 15 5.39 -11.18 19.41
C VAL A 15 6.36 -12.30 19.00
N ARG A 16 6.09 -13.03 17.92
CA ARG A 16 7.01 -14.09 17.44
C ARG A 16 8.32 -13.56 16.88
N VAL A 17 8.29 -12.40 16.22
CA VAL A 17 9.49 -11.80 15.60
C VAL A 17 10.32 -11.00 16.61
N LEU A 18 9.65 -10.24 17.49
CA LEU A 18 10.32 -9.37 18.46
C LEU A 18 10.59 -10.05 19.82
N GLY A 19 9.97 -11.22 20.04
CA GLY A 19 10.01 -11.93 21.32
C GLY A 19 9.01 -11.37 22.33
N SER A 20 8.75 -12.15 23.38
CA SER A 20 7.80 -11.81 24.46
C SER A 20 8.22 -10.61 25.32
N ALA A 21 9.43 -10.07 25.12
CA ALA A 21 9.98 -8.97 25.91
C ALA A 21 9.20 -7.63 25.75
N TYR A 22 8.45 -7.47 24.66
CA TYR A 22 7.79 -6.20 24.33
C TYR A 22 6.30 -6.13 24.66
N GLY A 23 5.69 -7.23 25.12
CA GLY A 23 4.26 -7.28 25.49
C GLY A 23 3.29 -7.20 24.31
N ASP A 24 2.03 -7.58 24.56
CA ASP A 24 0.96 -7.63 23.55
C ASP A 24 0.56 -6.25 23.02
N ASP A 25 0.71 -5.19 23.82
CA ASP A 25 0.36 -3.81 23.43
C ASP A 25 1.24 -3.30 22.30
N VAL A 26 2.54 -3.58 22.35
CA VAL A 26 3.50 -3.17 21.29
C VAL A 26 3.22 -3.95 20.00
N GLY A 27 2.90 -5.23 20.10
CA GLY A 27 2.52 -6.05 18.97
C GLY A 27 1.28 -5.51 18.24
N THR A 28 0.28 -5.11 19.01
CA THR A 28 -0.96 -4.52 18.47
C THR A 28 -0.69 -3.16 17.78
N GLN A 29 0.13 -2.31 18.41
CA GLN A 29 0.51 -1.01 17.82
C GLN A 29 1.27 -1.18 16.49
N ILE A 30 2.23 -2.10 16.44
CA ILE A 30 2.98 -2.40 15.20
C ILE A 30 2.03 -2.93 14.13
N GLY A 31 1.11 -3.84 14.47
CA GLY A 31 0.11 -4.36 13.54
C GLY A 31 -0.74 -3.24 12.92
N ARG A 32 -1.25 -2.32 13.74
CA ARG A 32 -2.00 -1.14 13.28
C ARG A 32 -1.16 -0.24 12.37
N LEU A 33 0.08 0.04 12.75
CA LEU A 33 0.98 0.88 11.98
C LEU A 33 1.27 0.30 10.59
N VAL A 34 1.50 -1.02 10.49
CA VAL A 34 1.69 -1.70 9.20
C VAL A 34 0.46 -1.58 8.30
N VAL A 35 -0.74 -1.70 8.88
CA VAL A 35 -2.00 -1.49 8.14
C VAL A 35 -2.13 -0.03 7.68
N ALA A 36 -1.82 0.93 8.56
CA ALA A 36 -1.86 2.36 8.24
C ALA A 36 -0.83 2.74 7.14
N MET A 37 0.30 2.03 7.06
CA MET A 37 1.31 2.23 6.02
C MET A 37 1.00 1.54 4.68
N ALA A 38 -0.05 0.71 4.59
CA ALA A 38 -0.38 0.01 3.34
C ALA A 38 -0.61 0.95 2.13
N PRO A 39 -1.34 2.08 2.25
CA PRO A 39 -1.49 3.03 1.16
C PRO A 39 -0.16 3.66 0.72
N TYR A 40 0.73 3.94 1.67
CA TYR A 40 2.09 4.42 1.38
C TYR A 40 2.87 3.41 0.55
N MET A 41 2.85 2.12 0.92
CA MET A 41 3.56 1.08 0.17
C MET A 41 3.11 1.01 -1.28
N VAL A 42 1.79 1.08 -1.53
CA VAL A 42 1.24 1.09 -2.90
C VAL A 42 1.71 2.33 -3.68
N ALA A 43 1.60 3.51 -3.07
CA ALA A 43 2.02 4.77 -3.69
C ALA A 43 3.54 4.80 -3.95
N SER A 44 4.35 4.27 -3.03
CA SER A 44 5.81 4.20 -3.14
C SER A 44 6.25 3.31 -4.31
N VAL A 45 5.64 2.13 -4.48
CA VAL A 45 5.92 1.26 -5.64
C VAL A 45 5.53 1.95 -6.94
N ALA A 46 4.36 2.60 -7.00
CA ALA A 46 3.92 3.35 -8.17
C ALA A 46 4.88 4.52 -8.49
N LEU A 47 5.37 5.21 -7.46
CA LEU A 47 6.35 6.28 -7.57
C LEU A 47 7.69 5.76 -8.12
N SER A 48 8.18 4.62 -7.61
CA SER A 48 9.45 4.01 -8.05
C SER A 48 9.45 3.66 -9.54
N VAL A 49 8.31 3.24 -10.07
CA VAL A 49 8.16 2.97 -11.51
C VAL A 49 8.05 4.27 -12.31
N THR A 50 7.36 5.28 -11.78
CA THR A 50 7.08 6.52 -12.50
C THR A 50 8.29 7.45 -12.53
N PHE A 51 9.13 7.41 -11.51
CA PHE A 51 10.30 8.27 -11.37
C PHE A 51 11.28 8.16 -12.58
N PRO A 52 11.73 6.97 -12.99
CA PRO A 52 12.57 6.83 -14.18
C PRO A 52 11.90 7.34 -15.47
N LEU A 53 10.57 7.16 -15.60
CA LEU A 53 9.84 7.60 -16.78
C LEU A 53 9.85 9.13 -16.96
N VAL A 54 9.90 9.89 -15.86
CA VAL A 54 10.02 11.36 -15.92
C VAL A 54 11.36 11.78 -16.52
N PHE A 55 12.44 11.06 -16.24
CA PHE A 55 13.75 11.29 -16.87
C PHE A 55 13.74 10.93 -18.35
N VAL A 56 13.21 9.76 -18.70
CA VAL A 56 13.09 9.33 -20.11
C VAL A 56 12.24 10.32 -20.92
N ALA A 57 11.22 10.92 -20.30
CA ALA A 57 10.39 11.95 -20.93
C ALA A 57 11.07 13.34 -21.01
N GLY A 58 12.35 13.46 -20.62
CA GLY A 58 13.11 14.72 -20.66
C GLY A 58 12.66 15.77 -19.64
N ARG A 59 11.89 15.36 -18.60
CA ARG A 59 11.30 16.26 -17.61
C ARG A 59 11.98 16.22 -16.25
N GLY A 60 13.12 15.56 -16.14
CA GLY A 60 13.91 15.41 -14.90
C GLY A 60 14.24 16.72 -14.20
N GLY A 61 14.46 17.83 -14.95
CA GLY A 61 14.72 19.14 -14.38
C GLY A 61 13.58 19.73 -13.51
N ARG A 62 12.37 19.18 -13.59
CA ARG A 62 11.24 19.59 -12.75
C ARG A 62 11.11 18.80 -11.44
N LEU A 63 11.86 17.72 -11.26
CA LEU A 63 11.82 16.88 -10.07
C LEU A 63 12.17 17.62 -8.77
N PRO A 64 13.18 18.52 -8.73
CA PRO A 64 13.44 19.30 -7.51
C PRO A 64 12.23 20.13 -7.07
N LEU A 65 11.49 20.72 -8.01
CA LEU A 65 10.28 21.48 -7.71
C LEU A 65 9.17 20.58 -7.14
N VAL A 66 9.00 19.38 -7.70
CA VAL A 66 8.07 18.37 -7.14
C VAL A 66 8.49 18.00 -5.73
N GLY A 67 9.78 17.74 -5.50
CA GLY A 67 10.31 17.41 -4.18
C GLY A 67 10.05 18.51 -3.14
N LEU A 68 10.33 19.75 -3.47
CA LEU A 68 10.07 20.90 -2.61
C LEU A 68 8.57 21.08 -2.32
N GLY A 69 7.72 20.97 -3.33
CA GLY A 69 6.27 21.06 -3.15
C GLY A 69 5.71 19.94 -2.28
N VAL A 70 6.19 18.72 -2.47
CA VAL A 70 5.80 17.57 -1.63
C VAL A 70 6.27 17.74 -0.20
N LEU A 71 7.50 18.24 0.02
CA LEU A 71 8.02 18.54 1.35
C LEU A 71 7.20 19.61 2.06
N ALA A 72 6.83 20.67 1.35
CA ALA A 72 5.98 21.74 1.87
C ALA A 72 4.59 21.27 2.31
N ILE A 73 4.07 20.21 1.69
CA ILE A 73 2.80 19.57 2.08
C ILE A 73 3.05 18.55 3.20
N HIS A 74 4.12 17.76 3.10
CA HIS A 74 4.41 16.67 4.04
C HIS A 74 4.64 17.17 5.46
N VAL A 75 5.45 18.23 5.63
CA VAL A 75 5.82 18.73 6.96
C VAL A 75 4.58 19.15 7.78
N PRO A 76 3.70 20.07 7.30
CA PRO A 76 2.54 20.45 8.10
C PRO A 76 1.56 19.28 8.28
N LEU A 77 1.42 18.40 7.28
CA LEU A 77 0.54 17.24 7.38
C LEU A 77 1.06 16.22 8.42
N ALA A 78 2.38 16.02 8.49
CA ALA A 78 3.00 15.14 9.47
C ALA A 78 2.85 15.69 10.90
N LEU A 79 3.09 16.99 11.08
CA LEU A 79 2.92 17.66 12.39
C LEU A 79 1.48 17.60 12.87
N ALA A 80 0.52 17.93 11.98
CA ALA A 80 -0.89 17.86 12.30
C ALA A 80 -1.35 16.41 12.57
N GLY A 81 -0.93 15.47 11.73
CA GLY A 81 -1.24 14.06 11.87
C GLY A 81 -0.72 13.48 13.18
N GLN A 82 0.52 13.80 13.53
CA GLN A 82 1.12 13.39 14.80
C GLN A 82 0.38 13.98 16.00
N ALA A 83 -0.03 15.24 15.94
CA ALA A 83 -0.74 15.91 17.03
C ALA A 83 -2.14 15.32 17.27
N ILE A 84 -2.83 14.86 16.21
CA ILE A 84 -4.24 14.39 16.30
C ILE A 84 -4.32 12.89 16.55
N VAL A 85 -3.52 12.09 15.86
CA VAL A 85 -3.63 10.62 15.80
C VAL A 85 -2.33 9.90 16.19
N GLY A 86 -1.27 10.62 16.51
CA GLY A 86 0.03 10.04 16.88
C GLY A 86 0.74 9.40 15.68
N LEU A 87 1.33 8.21 15.89
CA LEU A 87 2.12 7.50 14.87
C LEU A 87 1.29 7.12 13.62
N ASP A 88 0.03 6.77 13.80
CA ASP A 88 -0.88 6.45 12.68
C ASP A 88 -1.07 7.69 11.79
N GLY A 89 -1.10 8.89 12.39
CA GLY A 89 -1.18 10.16 11.67
C GLY A 89 0.06 10.46 10.83
N LEU A 90 1.26 10.11 11.33
CA LEU A 90 2.49 10.19 10.55
C LEU A 90 2.47 9.24 9.33
N ALA A 91 2.01 8.01 9.53
CA ALA A 91 1.88 7.03 8.46
C ALA A 91 0.91 7.51 7.36
N LEU A 92 -0.22 8.09 7.76
CA LEU A 92 -1.19 8.69 6.83
C LEU A 92 -0.62 9.91 6.11
N ALA A 93 0.11 10.78 6.81
CA ALA A 93 0.76 11.94 6.20
C ALA A 93 1.77 11.51 5.12
N LEU A 94 2.55 10.46 5.40
CA LEU A 94 3.50 9.87 4.45
C LEU A 94 2.77 9.27 3.23
N ALA A 95 1.66 8.57 3.45
CA ALA A 95 0.85 8.01 2.37
C ALA A 95 0.28 9.10 1.46
N VAL A 96 -0.30 10.15 2.05
CA VAL A 96 -0.90 11.26 1.30
C VAL A 96 0.17 12.04 0.53
N SER A 97 1.29 12.40 1.15
CA SER A 97 2.35 13.14 0.48
C SER A 97 2.98 12.34 -0.66
N THR A 98 3.16 11.03 -0.50
CA THR A 98 3.65 10.15 -1.57
C THR A 98 2.65 10.02 -2.71
N ALA A 99 1.36 9.92 -2.41
CA ALA A 99 0.30 9.93 -3.42
C ALA A 99 0.24 11.27 -4.18
N VAL A 100 0.46 12.40 -3.51
CA VAL A 100 0.56 13.71 -4.15
C VAL A 100 1.78 13.77 -5.07
N ALA A 101 2.96 13.30 -4.61
CA ALA A 101 4.15 13.19 -5.44
C ALA A 101 3.91 12.37 -6.71
N PHE A 102 3.31 11.19 -6.56
CA PHE A 102 2.93 10.33 -7.66
C PHE A 102 1.95 11.02 -8.62
N GLY A 103 0.89 11.62 -8.10
CA GLY A 103 -0.08 12.37 -8.90
C GLY A 103 0.58 13.51 -9.69
N TRP A 104 1.50 14.26 -9.07
CA TRP A 104 2.23 15.33 -9.73
C TRP A 104 3.14 14.80 -10.84
N MET A 105 3.85 13.69 -10.61
CA MET A 105 4.64 13.04 -11.66
C MET A 105 3.79 12.56 -12.84
N LEU A 106 2.58 12.02 -12.58
CA LEU A 106 1.65 11.65 -13.64
C LEU A 106 1.18 12.87 -14.45
N THR A 107 1.00 14.03 -13.83
CA THR A 107 0.67 15.26 -14.57
C THR A 107 1.84 15.70 -15.46
N LEU A 108 3.08 15.57 -14.97
CA LEU A 108 4.27 15.83 -15.79
C LEU A 108 4.33 14.90 -17.00
N LEU A 109 3.89 13.66 -16.88
CA LEU A 109 3.87 12.69 -17.99
C LEU A 109 2.63 12.83 -18.89
N HIS A 110 1.71 13.77 -18.62
CA HIS A 110 0.41 13.91 -19.28
C HIS A 110 -0.47 12.66 -19.23
N ALA A 111 -0.21 11.76 -18.27
CA ALA A 111 -0.88 10.47 -18.09
C ALA A 111 -1.82 10.45 -16.88
N ALA A 112 -2.04 11.59 -16.21
CA ALA A 112 -2.72 11.65 -14.91
C ALA A 112 -4.13 11.02 -14.95
N ARG A 113 -4.99 11.42 -15.90
CA ARG A 113 -6.39 10.95 -15.92
C ARG A 113 -6.54 9.47 -16.26
N SER A 114 -5.82 8.98 -17.26
CA SER A 114 -5.92 7.59 -17.71
C SER A 114 -5.31 6.62 -16.72
N THR A 115 -4.14 6.96 -16.18
CA THR A 115 -3.42 6.12 -15.22
C THR A 115 -4.07 6.14 -13.85
N ALA A 116 -4.48 7.31 -13.34
CA ALA A 116 -5.13 7.42 -12.04
C ALA A 116 -6.41 6.58 -11.96
N ARG A 117 -7.27 6.61 -13.00
CA ARG A 117 -8.48 5.80 -13.02
C ARG A 117 -8.18 4.29 -13.03
N ARG A 118 -7.22 3.85 -13.84
CA ARG A 118 -6.83 2.44 -13.92
C ARG A 118 -6.21 1.96 -12.60
N LEU A 119 -5.35 2.79 -12.01
CA LEU A 119 -4.73 2.48 -10.72
C LEU A 119 -5.77 2.43 -9.60
N ALA A 120 -6.68 3.40 -9.54
CA ALA A 120 -7.76 3.42 -8.54
C ALA A 120 -8.64 2.16 -8.63
N LEU A 121 -8.99 1.74 -9.85
CA LEU A 121 -9.72 0.49 -10.07
C LEU A 121 -8.92 -0.73 -9.63
N ALA A 122 -7.64 -0.80 -9.97
CA ALA A 122 -6.79 -1.92 -9.56
C ALA A 122 -6.65 -2.00 -8.03
N VAL A 123 -6.42 -0.85 -7.38
CA VAL A 123 -6.35 -0.76 -5.91
C VAL A 123 -7.68 -1.16 -5.28
N ALA A 124 -8.81 -0.66 -5.80
CA ALA A 124 -10.14 -1.00 -5.29
C ALA A 124 -10.44 -2.50 -5.43
N VAL A 125 -10.08 -3.12 -6.55
CA VAL A 125 -10.24 -4.56 -6.76
C VAL A 125 -9.36 -5.36 -5.78
N VAL A 126 -8.09 -5.02 -5.64
CA VAL A 126 -7.18 -5.71 -4.72
C VAL A 126 -7.61 -5.53 -3.26
N ALA A 127 -8.03 -4.32 -2.89
CA ALA A 127 -8.56 -4.04 -1.55
C ALA A 127 -9.87 -4.81 -1.29
N GLY A 128 -10.79 -4.82 -2.26
CA GLY A 128 -12.03 -5.59 -2.17
C GLY A 128 -11.78 -7.09 -2.02
N CYS A 129 -10.88 -7.67 -2.80
CA CYS A 129 -10.47 -9.08 -2.65
C CYS A 129 -9.82 -9.36 -1.28
N ALA A 130 -9.01 -8.43 -0.77
CA ALA A 130 -8.42 -8.56 0.56
C ALA A 130 -9.49 -8.50 1.65
N LEU A 131 -10.42 -7.57 1.60
CA LEU A 131 -11.53 -7.49 2.55
C LEU A 131 -12.38 -8.75 2.54
N VAL A 132 -12.79 -9.24 1.36
CA VAL A 132 -13.56 -10.47 1.21
C VAL A 132 -12.82 -11.70 1.76
N GLY A 133 -11.49 -11.73 1.66
CA GLY A 133 -10.70 -12.82 2.21
C GLY A 133 -10.46 -12.72 3.71
N PHE A 134 -10.00 -11.57 4.19
CA PHE A 134 -9.53 -11.43 5.58
C PHE A 134 -10.64 -11.17 6.60
N VAL A 135 -11.73 -10.49 6.23
CA VAL A 135 -12.83 -10.19 7.17
C VAL A 135 -13.50 -11.47 7.66
N PRO A 136 -13.98 -12.40 6.79
CA PRO A 136 -14.59 -13.63 7.27
C PRO A 136 -13.58 -14.58 7.91
N ALA A 137 -12.34 -14.64 7.43
CA ALA A 137 -11.30 -15.44 8.04
C ALA A 137 -10.99 -14.98 9.48
N GLY A 138 -10.92 -13.67 9.71
CA GLY A 138 -10.70 -13.09 11.04
C GLY A 138 -11.85 -13.32 12.00
N ALA A 139 -13.09 -13.44 11.48
CA ALA A 139 -14.27 -13.70 12.33
C ALA A 139 -14.43 -15.19 12.70
N LEU A 140 -13.93 -16.11 11.88
CA LEU A 140 -14.20 -17.55 12.00
C LEU A 140 -12.99 -18.36 12.49
N LEU A 141 -11.78 -17.87 12.31
CA LEU A 141 -10.55 -18.61 12.56
C LEU A 141 -9.68 -17.88 13.59
N GLY A 142 -8.88 -18.63 14.34
CA GLY A 142 -7.82 -18.03 15.17
C GLY A 142 -6.78 -17.28 14.31
N PRO A 143 -5.93 -16.43 14.92
CA PRO A 143 -5.08 -15.48 14.19
C PRO A 143 -4.20 -16.09 13.07
N ALA A 144 -3.55 -17.23 13.34
CA ALA A 144 -2.75 -17.95 12.33
C ALA A 144 -3.62 -18.53 11.20
N GLY A 145 -4.77 -19.13 11.55
CA GLY A 145 -5.74 -19.65 10.58
C GLY A 145 -6.35 -18.54 9.74
N ALA A 146 -6.65 -17.40 10.35
CA ALA A 146 -7.18 -16.21 9.69
C ALA A 146 -6.18 -15.59 8.71
N ALA A 147 -4.89 -15.58 9.05
CA ALA A 147 -3.84 -15.11 8.15
C ALA A 147 -3.72 -16.00 6.90
N LEU A 148 -3.63 -17.31 7.09
CA LEU A 148 -3.50 -18.28 5.98
C LEU A 148 -4.80 -18.38 5.16
N GLY A 149 -5.94 -18.50 5.84
CA GLY A 149 -7.26 -18.57 5.21
C GLY A 149 -7.60 -17.28 4.46
N GLY A 150 -7.35 -16.12 5.07
CA GLY A 150 -7.53 -14.82 4.43
C GLY A 150 -6.65 -14.64 3.19
N LEU A 151 -5.39 -15.09 3.26
CA LEU A 151 -4.48 -15.06 2.10
C LEU A 151 -5.00 -15.97 0.98
N ALA A 152 -5.39 -17.21 1.29
CA ALA A 152 -5.89 -18.17 0.32
C ALA A 152 -7.18 -17.65 -0.35
N LEU A 153 -8.14 -17.17 0.44
CA LEU A 153 -9.41 -16.60 -0.08
C LEU A 153 -9.18 -15.35 -0.92
N SER A 154 -8.28 -14.45 -0.48
CA SER A 154 -7.94 -13.25 -1.25
C SER A 154 -7.26 -13.60 -2.57
N ALA A 155 -6.36 -14.59 -2.56
CA ALA A 155 -5.70 -15.09 -3.78
C ALA A 155 -6.70 -15.74 -4.74
N ALA A 156 -7.63 -16.56 -4.23
CA ALA A 156 -8.71 -17.15 -5.01
C ALA A 156 -9.63 -16.08 -5.62
N ALA A 157 -10.01 -15.07 -4.84
CA ALA A 157 -10.82 -13.95 -5.32
C ALA A 157 -10.10 -13.18 -6.45
N LEU A 158 -8.80 -12.90 -6.30
CA LEU A 158 -7.99 -12.26 -7.35
C LEU A 158 -7.87 -13.15 -8.60
N ALA A 159 -7.75 -14.46 -8.44
CA ALA A 159 -7.69 -15.41 -9.56
C ALA A 159 -9.01 -15.45 -10.34
N VAL A 160 -10.16 -15.28 -9.66
CA VAL A 160 -11.48 -15.21 -10.28
C VAL A 160 -11.69 -13.87 -11.01
N VAL A 161 -11.40 -12.76 -10.34
CA VAL A 161 -11.61 -11.40 -10.88
C VAL A 161 -10.66 -11.10 -12.05
N ARG A 162 -9.46 -11.69 -12.04
CA ARG A 162 -8.43 -11.56 -13.10
C ARG A 162 -8.28 -10.13 -13.62
N PRO A 163 -7.88 -9.15 -12.79
CA PRO A 163 -7.72 -7.78 -13.26
C PRO A 163 -6.79 -7.73 -14.47
N VAL A 164 -7.08 -6.84 -15.41
CA VAL A 164 -6.42 -6.75 -16.74
C VAL A 164 -4.89 -6.73 -16.63
N GLY A 165 -4.34 -6.06 -15.61
CA GLY A 165 -2.89 -6.03 -15.38
C GLY A 165 -2.28 -7.40 -15.04
N LEU A 166 -3.01 -8.26 -14.34
CA LEU A 166 -2.56 -9.61 -13.99
C LEU A 166 -2.53 -10.54 -15.21
N ARG A 167 -3.50 -10.36 -16.13
CA ARG A 167 -3.54 -11.10 -17.40
C ARG A 167 -2.31 -10.78 -18.27
N THR A 168 -1.97 -9.51 -18.37
CA THR A 168 -0.82 -9.04 -19.14
C THR A 168 0.48 -9.55 -18.54
N ALA A 169 0.65 -9.42 -17.21
CA ALA A 169 1.82 -9.93 -16.51
C ALA A 169 1.98 -11.46 -16.66
N TRP A 170 0.87 -12.21 -16.60
CA TRP A 170 0.89 -13.66 -16.79
C TRP A 170 1.27 -14.08 -18.22
N HIS A 171 0.87 -13.31 -19.21
CA HIS A 171 1.27 -13.54 -20.61
C HIS A 171 2.77 -13.36 -20.78
N TYR A 172 3.34 -12.25 -20.28
CA TYR A 172 4.78 -12.02 -20.31
C TYR A 172 5.58 -13.08 -19.56
N LEU A 173 5.11 -13.55 -18.41
CA LEU A 173 5.80 -14.63 -17.68
C LEU A 173 5.83 -15.96 -18.45
N ARG A 174 4.77 -16.26 -19.21
CA ARG A 174 4.74 -17.44 -20.08
C ARG A 174 5.63 -17.34 -21.31
N GLU A 175 5.86 -16.14 -21.81
CA GLU A 175 6.77 -15.93 -22.93
C GLU A 175 8.24 -15.98 -22.53
N LEU A 176 8.55 -15.82 -21.24
CA LEU A 176 9.90 -15.85 -20.69
C LEU A 176 10.30 -17.26 -20.16
N ALA A 177 9.34 -18.17 -19.99
CA ALA A 177 9.56 -19.56 -19.56
C ALA A 177 9.60 -20.51 -20.72
#